data_faa04d7c32644e4add1e62730636999d
#
_entry.id   faa04d7c32644e4add1e62730636999d
#
_cell.length_a   1.000
_cell.length_b   1.000
_cell.length_c   1.000
_cell.angle_alpha   90.00
_cell.angle_beta   90.00
_cell.angle_gamma   90.00
#
_symmetry.space_group_name_H-M   'P 1'
#
loop_
_entity.id
_entity.type
_entity.pdbx_description
1 polymer ?
#
loop_
_entity_poly.entity_id
_entity_poly.type
_entity_poly.pdbx_seq_one_letter_code
_entity_poly.pdbx_strand_id
1 'polypeptide(L)'
;MSFFDERHPLFFYLCSLKYIKKEDMEAKRRLLGMTLNELNEVASELNLPAYASKQIADWLYKKRIVSISEMTNLSAANRNALSEKYVVGMTSPSEFMKSVDGTIKYLFQVGVNAFVESVYIPEEDRATLCVSSQIGCKMNCSFCMTGRQGFNGNLTTSDIINQIQSIPEYEKLTNIVFMGMGDPLDNADELFKALEILTSAYG
;
A
#
# COMPACT_ATOMS: atom_id res chain seq x y z
N MET A 1 -6.96 -14.52 28.91
CA MET A 1 -7.34 -13.20 29.45
C MET A 1 -7.39 -12.26 28.25
N SER A 2 -8.59 -11.91 27.82
CA SER A 2 -8.90 -11.13 26.62
C SER A 2 -8.63 -9.65 26.89
N PHE A 3 -7.68 -9.05 26.16
CA PHE A 3 -7.46 -7.61 26.15
C PHE A 3 -7.87 -7.06 24.76
N PHE A 4 -9.16 -7.06 24.49
CA PHE A 4 -9.72 -6.26 23.41
C PHE A 4 -10.62 -5.19 24.06
N ASP A 5 -10.12 -3.96 24.12
CA ASP A 5 -10.97 -2.81 24.45
C ASP A 5 -11.62 -2.30 23.15
N GLU A 6 -12.90 -2.67 22.97
CA GLU A 6 -13.73 -2.30 21.80
C GLU A 6 -14.07 -0.80 21.72
N ARG A 7 -13.53 0.05 22.62
CA ARG A 7 -13.89 1.46 22.76
C ARG A 7 -12.90 2.45 22.17
N HIS A 8 -11.87 1.97 21.43
CA HIS A 8 -10.91 2.88 20.80
C HIS A 8 -11.47 3.44 19.47
N PRO A 9 -11.50 4.76 19.26
CA PRO A 9 -12.06 5.38 18.05
C PRO A 9 -11.36 4.91 16.74
N LEU A 10 -10.14 4.43 16.81
CA LEU A 10 -9.42 3.79 15.69
C LEU A 10 -10.06 2.48 15.21
N PHE A 11 -10.76 1.75 16.08
CA PHE A 11 -11.45 0.51 15.71
C PHE A 11 -12.63 0.80 14.76
N PHE A 12 -13.34 1.91 14.97
CA PHE A 12 -14.44 2.34 14.10
C PHE A 12 -13.94 2.85 12.73
N TYR A 13 -12.76 3.45 12.66
CA TYR A 13 -12.19 3.93 11.39
C TYR A 13 -11.75 2.77 10.49
N LEU A 14 -11.19 1.70 11.07
CA LEU A 14 -10.81 0.47 10.35
C LEU A 14 -12.03 -0.38 9.96
N CYS A 15 -13.12 -0.32 10.73
CA CYS A 15 -14.33 -1.11 10.45
C CYS A 15 -15.26 -0.48 9.41
N SER A 16 -15.10 0.83 9.11
CA SER A 16 -15.89 1.53 8.08
C SER A 16 -15.34 1.38 6.66
N LEU A 17 -14.16 0.81 6.48
CA LEU A 17 -13.65 0.39 5.17
C LEU A 17 -14.49 -0.80 4.72
N LYS A 18 -15.55 -0.55 3.95
CA LYS A 18 -16.38 -1.58 3.32
C LYS A 18 -15.44 -2.58 2.66
N TYR A 19 -15.47 -3.81 3.13
CA TYR A 19 -14.84 -4.97 2.51
C TYR A 19 -15.14 -4.96 1.01
N ILE A 20 -14.18 -4.55 0.19
CA ILE A 20 -14.22 -4.90 -1.23
C ILE A 20 -14.02 -6.41 -1.24
N LYS A 21 -14.97 -7.15 -1.80
CA LYS A 21 -14.88 -8.60 -1.85
C LYS A 21 -13.56 -8.98 -2.49
N LYS A 22 -12.79 -9.81 -1.84
CA LYS A 22 -11.45 -10.28 -2.26
C LYS A 22 -11.46 -10.87 -3.69
N GLU A 23 -12.60 -11.44 -4.11
CA GLU A 23 -12.84 -11.98 -5.45
C GLU A 23 -12.81 -10.91 -6.55
N ASP A 24 -13.25 -9.66 -6.25
CA ASP A 24 -13.22 -8.56 -7.21
C ASP A 24 -11.81 -7.98 -7.41
N MET A 25 -10.90 -8.18 -6.46
CA MET A 25 -9.52 -7.69 -6.54
C MET A 25 -8.59 -8.60 -7.36
N GLU A 26 -8.88 -9.91 -7.42
CA GLU A 26 -8.06 -10.85 -8.21
C GLU A 26 -8.33 -10.74 -9.72
N ALA A 27 -9.53 -10.29 -10.12
CA ALA A 27 -9.92 -10.17 -11.52
C ALA A 27 -9.61 -8.81 -12.17
N LYS A 28 -9.41 -7.73 -11.37
CA LYS A 28 -9.21 -6.37 -11.86
C LYS A 28 -7.79 -5.86 -11.57
N ARG A 29 -7.27 -5.03 -12.50
CA ARG A 29 -5.95 -4.41 -12.32
C ARG A 29 -6.00 -3.34 -11.22
N ARG A 30 -4.97 -3.28 -10.37
CA ARG A 30 -4.83 -2.26 -9.34
C ARG A 30 -4.28 -0.96 -9.93
N LEU A 31 -4.89 0.17 -9.59
CA LEU A 31 -4.37 1.50 -9.94
C LEU A 31 -3.25 1.96 -9.00
N LEU A 32 -3.32 1.57 -7.73
CA LEU A 32 -2.26 1.86 -6.76
C LEU A 32 -0.95 1.22 -7.23
N GLY A 33 0.14 1.99 -7.18
CA GLY A 33 1.44 1.56 -7.68
C GLY A 33 1.66 1.81 -9.17
N MET A 34 0.71 2.44 -9.89
CA MET A 34 0.91 2.89 -11.26
C MET A 34 1.57 4.27 -11.28
N THR A 35 2.60 4.43 -12.11
CA THR A 35 3.22 5.73 -12.40
C THR A 35 2.26 6.63 -13.20
N LEU A 36 2.56 7.92 -13.28
CA LEU A 36 1.75 8.83 -14.10
C LEU A 36 1.70 8.41 -15.58
N ASN A 37 2.78 7.83 -16.10
CA ASN A 37 2.83 7.31 -17.47
C ASN A 37 1.85 6.15 -17.66
N GLU A 38 1.83 5.19 -16.75
CA GLU A 38 0.89 4.08 -16.79
C GLU A 38 -0.57 4.56 -16.61
N LEU A 39 -0.79 5.57 -15.77
CA LEU A 39 -2.13 6.19 -15.64
C LEU A 39 -2.54 6.94 -16.91
N ASN A 40 -1.60 7.50 -17.69
CA ASN A 40 -1.88 8.05 -19.03
C ASN A 40 -2.31 6.95 -20.00
N GLU A 41 -1.69 5.77 -19.95
CA GLU A 41 -2.10 4.61 -20.76
C GLU A 41 -3.51 4.15 -20.38
N VAL A 42 -3.82 4.07 -19.08
CA VAL A 42 -5.17 3.76 -18.59
C VAL A 42 -6.20 4.77 -19.09
N ALA A 43 -5.88 6.07 -19.01
CA ALA A 43 -6.76 7.12 -19.50
C ALA A 43 -7.00 7.00 -21.02
N SER A 44 -5.96 6.68 -21.79
CA SER A 44 -6.04 6.47 -23.24
C SER A 44 -6.84 5.21 -23.58
N GLU A 45 -6.61 4.10 -22.88
CA GLU A 45 -7.35 2.83 -23.05
C GLU A 45 -8.86 3.01 -22.86
N LEU A 46 -9.26 3.86 -21.92
CA LEU A 46 -10.65 4.12 -21.57
C LEU A 46 -11.24 5.35 -22.27
N ASN A 47 -10.51 5.97 -23.22
CA ASN A 47 -10.89 7.21 -23.90
C ASN A 47 -11.28 8.33 -22.92
N LEU A 48 -10.56 8.42 -21.78
CA LEU A 48 -10.73 9.50 -20.81
C LEU A 48 -10.03 10.78 -21.29
N PRO A 49 -10.47 11.96 -20.83
CA PRO A 49 -9.75 13.21 -21.10
C PRO A 49 -8.29 13.14 -20.64
N ALA A 50 -7.38 13.80 -21.37
CA ALA A 50 -5.93 13.76 -21.07
C ALA A 50 -5.56 14.20 -19.63
N TYR A 51 -6.38 15.04 -19.00
CA TYR A 51 -6.16 15.47 -17.62
C TYR A 51 -6.59 14.41 -16.58
N ALA A 52 -7.34 13.38 -16.99
CA ALA A 52 -7.89 12.39 -16.05
C ALA A 52 -6.80 11.60 -15.32
N SER A 53 -5.68 11.29 -15.98
CA SER A 53 -4.54 10.59 -15.38
C SER A 53 -3.96 11.34 -14.18
N LYS A 54 -3.79 12.66 -14.30
CA LYS A 54 -3.32 13.51 -13.18
C LYS A 54 -4.34 13.57 -12.04
N GLN A 55 -5.63 13.62 -12.38
CA GLN A 55 -6.69 13.58 -11.38
C GLN A 55 -6.72 12.22 -10.65
N ILE A 56 -6.58 11.12 -11.38
CA ILE A 56 -6.49 9.77 -10.80
C ILE A 56 -5.27 9.68 -9.87
N ALA A 57 -4.09 10.14 -10.31
CA ALA A 57 -2.88 10.15 -9.47
C ALA A 57 -3.09 10.95 -8.17
N ASP A 58 -3.69 12.14 -8.25
CA ASP A 58 -3.98 12.98 -7.08
C ASP A 58 -4.93 12.27 -6.09
N TRP A 59 -5.95 11.57 -6.59
CA TRP A 59 -6.85 10.78 -5.76
C TRP A 59 -6.16 9.58 -5.12
N LEU A 60 -5.30 8.88 -5.85
CA LEU A 60 -4.58 7.72 -5.33
C LEU A 60 -3.55 8.10 -4.26
N TYR A 61 -2.68 9.08 -4.59
CA TYR A 61 -1.46 9.30 -3.81
C TYR A 61 -1.59 10.43 -2.79
N LYS A 62 -2.36 11.50 -3.07
CA LYS A 62 -2.55 12.60 -2.10
C LYS A 62 -3.79 12.41 -1.24
N LYS A 63 -4.90 11.97 -1.84
CA LYS A 63 -6.17 11.77 -1.11
C LYS A 63 -6.32 10.37 -0.54
N ARG A 64 -5.51 9.42 -1.02
CA ARG A 64 -5.43 8.05 -0.51
C ARG A 64 -6.80 7.38 -0.41
N ILE A 65 -7.56 7.47 -1.48
CA ILE A 65 -8.91 6.88 -1.56
C ILE A 65 -8.85 5.35 -1.58
N VAL A 66 -9.93 4.73 -1.15
CA VAL A 66 -10.10 3.26 -1.17
C VAL A 66 -11.05 2.79 -2.28
N SER A 67 -11.82 3.71 -2.87
CA SER A 67 -12.79 3.40 -3.93
C SER A 67 -12.75 4.41 -5.07
N ILE A 68 -12.88 3.93 -6.31
CA ILE A 68 -13.00 4.77 -7.51
C ILE A 68 -14.23 5.69 -7.43
N SER A 69 -15.27 5.31 -6.70
CA SER A 69 -16.47 6.14 -6.52
C SER A 69 -16.20 7.47 -5.84
N GLU A 70 -15.10 7.58 -5.07
CA GLU A 70 -14.67 8.79 -4.39
C GLU A 70 -14.07 9.85 -5.34
N MET A 71 -13.69 9.48 -6.56
CA MET A 71 -13.11 10.39 -7.57
C MET A 71 -14.16 11.35 -8.13
N THR A 72 -14.67 12.26 -7.29
CA THR A 72 -15.84 13.11 -7.61
C THR A 72 -15.62 14.11 -8.74
N ASN A 73 -14.38 14.43 -9.09
CA ASN A 73 -14.04 15.27 -10.25
C ASN A 73 -14.03 14.52 -11.59
N LEU A 74 -14.16 13.19 -11.58
CA LEU A 74 -14.44 12.41 -12.76
C LEU A 74 -15.95 12.26 -12.94
N SER A 75 -16.43 12.28 -14.20
CA SER A 75 -17.85 12.01 -14.48
C SER A 75 -18.26 10.61 -14.02
N ALA A 76 -19.55 10.41 -13.73
CA ALA A 76 -20.06 9.10 -13.36
C ALA A 76 -19.78 8.03 -14.42
N ALA A 77 -19.89 8.38 -15.71
CA ALA A 77 -19.56 7.49 -16.82
C ALA A 77 -18.09 7.06 -16.80
N ASN A 78 -17.16 8.01 -16.56
CA ASN A 78 -15.72 7.73 -16.48
C ASN A 78 -15.39 6.85 -15.26
N ARG A 79 -15.99 7.12 -14.09
CA ARG A 79 -15.82 6.26 -12.91
C ARG A 79 -16.31 4.84 -13.15
N ASN A 80 -17.45 4.68 -13.82
CA ASN A 80 -17.99 3.36 -14.15
C ASN A 80 -17.05 2.62 -15.12
N ALA A 81 -16.62 3.26 -16.22
CA ALA A 81 -15.67 2.67 -17.17
C ALA A 81 -14.36 2.24 -16.48
N LEU A 82 -13.84 3.07 -15.56
CA LEU A 82 -12.64 2.76 -14.78
C LEU A 82 -12.90 1.55 -13.85
N SER A 83 -14.05 1.52 -13.17
CA SER A 83 -14.41 0.46 -12.21
C SER A 83 -14.67 -0.90 -12.86
N GLU A 84 -14.98 -0.96 -14.15
CA GLU A 84 -15.15 -2.22 -14.88
C GLU A 84 -13.85 -3.01 -14.97
N LYS A 85 -12.72 -2.34 -15.18
CA LYS A 85 -11.41 -2.97 -15.41
C LYS A 85 -10.43 -2.82 -14.25
N TYR A 86 -10.63 -1.84 -13.39
CA TYR A 86 -9.67 -1.45 -12.35
C TYR A 86 -10.31 -1.37 -10.97
N VAL A 87 -9.44 -1.51 -9.96
CA VAL A 87 -9.73 -1.18 -8.55
C VAL A 87 -8.64 -0.24 -8.04
N VAL A 88 -8.92 0.52 -6.98
CA VAL A 88 -7.87 1.32 -6.31
C VAL A 88 -6.75 0.41 -5.84
N GLY A 89 -7.08 -0.65 -5.13
CA GLY A 89 -6.11 -1.64 -4.67
C GLY A 89 -5.50 -1.34 -3.30
N MET A 90 -5.92 -0.27 -2.63
CA MET A 90 -5.53 0.00 -1.25
C MET A 90 -6.25 -0.95 -0.29
N THR A 91 -5.49 -1.56 0.63
CA THR A 91 -6.00 -2.49 1.64
C THR A 91 -5.42 -2.15 3.00
N SER A 92 -6.26 -2.19 4.03
CA SER A 92 -5.80 -1.99 5.41
C SER A 92 -4.90 -3.14 5.87
N PRO A 93 -4.00 -2.91 6.85
CA PRO A 93 -3.30 -3.99 7.54
C PRO A 93 -4.29 -5.04 8.07
N SER A 94 -3.92 -6.32 7.97
CA SER A 94 -4.73 -7.44 8.51
C SER A 94 -4.72 -7.44 10.03
N GLU A 95 -3.56 -7.12 10.61
CA GLU A 95 -3.33 -7.07 12.05
C GLU A 95 -2.29 -6.00 12.37
N PHE A 96 -2.28 -5.56 13.62
CA PHE A 96 -1.20 -4.71 14.14
C PHE A 96 -0.90 -5.03 15.60
N MET A 97 0.32 -4.77 16.01
CA MET A 97 0.78 -4.91 17.40
C MET A 97 1.53 -3.64 17.80
N LYS A 98 1.11 -3.02 18.91
CA LYS A 98 1.73 -1.80 19.44
C LYS A 98 2.55 -2.12 20.68
N SER A 99 3.79 -1.64 20.70
CA SER A 99 4.71 -1.72 21.82
C SER A 99 4.56 -0.54 22.79
N VAL A 100 5.16 -0.65 23.96
CA VAL A 100 5.09 0.38 25.04
C VAL A 100 5.76 1.69 24.63
N ASP A 101 6.81 1.62 23.80
CA ASP A 101 7.54 2.77 23.24
C ASP A 101 6.80 3.47 22.08
N GLY A 102 5.62 2.99 21.74
CA GLY A 102 4.83 3.54 20.63
C GLY A 102 5.11 2.92 19.27
N THR A 103 6.13 2.04 19.14
CA THR A 103 6.40 1.28 17.93
C THR A 103 5.20 0.40 17.56
N ILE A 104 4.83 0.39 16.28
CA ILE A 104 3.70 -0.40 15.78
C ILE A 104 4.18 -1.29 14.64
N LYS A 105 4.00 -2.60 14.81
CA LYS A 105 4.20 -3.58 13.76
C LYS A 105 2.87 -3.87 13.08
N TYR A 106 2.81 -3.69 11.78
CA TYR A 106 1.68 -3.98 10.92
C TYR A 106 1.90 -5.26 10.15
N LEU A 107 0.86 -6.06 9.97
CA LEU A 107 0.85 -7.25 9.13
C LEU A 107 -0.04 -7.01 7.91
N PHE A 108 0.51 -7.18 6.72
CA PHE A 108 -0.20 -7.02 5.45
C PHE A 108 -0.35 -8.35 4.75
N GLN A 109 -1.58 -8.68 4.33
CA GLN A 109 -1.83 -9.81 3.47
C GLN A 109 -1.60 -9.40 2.01
N VAL A 110 -0.60 -10.00 1.36
CA VAL A 110 -0.19 -9.71 -0.02
C VAL A 110 -0.52 -10.84 -1.00
N GLY A 111 -1.07 -11.94 -0.50
CA GLY A 111 -1.49 -13.08 -1.32
C GLY A 111 -2.27 -14.10 -0.49
N VAL A 112 -2.59 -15.25 -1.10
CA VAL A 112 -3.20 -16.37 -0.38
C VAL A 112 -2.17 -16.95 0.59
N ASN A 113 -2.42 -16.81 1.89
CA ASN A 113 -1.50 -17.22 2.97
C ASN A 113 -0.10 -16.57 2.89
N ALA A 114 0.02 -15.42 2.23
CA ALA A 114 1.26 -14.67 2.12
C ALA A 114 1.12 -13.33 2.84
N PHE A 115 2.04 -13.08 3.78
CA PHE A 115 2.03 -11.90 4.63
C PHE A 115 3.40 -11.25 4.67
N VAL A 116 3.42 -9.93 4.82
CA VAL A 116 4.62 -9.15 5.08
C VAL A 116 4.40 -8.20 6.24
N GLU A 117 5.48 -7.82 6.89
CA GLU A 117 5.46 -6.90 8.02
C GLU A 117 5.99 -5.53 7.61
N SER A 118 5.44 -4.48 8.19
CA SER A 118 6.07 -3.17 8.23
C SER A 118 6.04 -2.63 9.66
N VAL A 119 7.00 -1.75 9.99
CA VAL A 119 7.17 -1.28 11.37
C VAL A 119 7.21 0.24 11.38
N TYR A 120 6.23 0.84 12.05
CA TYR A 120 6.22 2.27 12.36
C TYR A 120 6.99 2.52 13.66
N ILE A 121 7.98 3.39 13.61
CA ILE A 121 8.88 3.72 14.72
C ILE A 121 8.79 5.23 14.96
N PRO A 122 8.04 5.66 16.00
CA PRO A 122 7.98 7.06 16.40
C PRO A 122 9.20 7.44 17.25
N GLU A 123 9.75 8.62 16.98
CA GLU A 123 10.75 9.29 17.80
C GLU A 123 10.30 10.74 18.05
N GLU A 124 11.04 11.53 18.85
CA GLU A 124 10.64 12.90 19.18
C GLU A 124 10.49 13.79 17.94
N ASP A 125 11.49 13.76 17.05
CA ASP A 125 11.56 14.63 15.87
C ASP A 125 11.35 13.85 14.55
N ARG A 126 11.14 12.54 14.62
CA ARG A 126 11.12 11.67 13.45
C ARG A 126 10.09 10.55 13.61
N ALA A 127 9.45 10.19 12.52
CA ALA A 127 8.64 8.99 12.42
C ALA A 127 9.07 8.20 11.19
N THR A 128 9.63 7.01 11.43
CA THR A 128 10.17 6.14 10.38
C THR A 128 9.25 4.96 10.15
N LEU A 129 8.96 4.65 8.89
CA LEU A 129 8.33 3.40 8.49
C LEU A 129 9.36 2.48 7.84
N CYS A 130 9.57 1.30 8.43
CA CYS A 130 10.35 0.21 7.86
C CYS A 130 9.43 -0.64 6.98
N VAL A 131 9.72 -0.72 5.67
CA VAL A 131 8.88 -1.34 4.64
C VAL A 131 9.55 -2.60 4.11
N SER A 132 8.74 -3.63 3.83
CA SER A 132 9.17 -4.88 3.20
C SER A 132 9.14 -4.77 1.68
N SER A 133 10.07 -5.45 1.00
CA SER A 133 10.17 -5.52 -0.46
C SER A 133 9.90 -6.91 -1.04
N GLN A 134 9.94 -7.95 -0.21
CA GLN A 134 9.75 -9.35 -0.64
C GLN A 134 8.96 -10.15 0.40
N ILE A 135 8.39 -11.27 -0.01
CA ILE A 135 7.83 -12.30 0.86
C ILE A 135 8.95 -13.29 1.18
N GLY A 136 9.56 -13.14 2.38
CA GLY A 136 10.80 -13.84 2.71
C GLY A 136 12.02 -13.20 2.05
N CYS A 137 13.17 -13.93 2.00
CA CYS A 137 14.43 -13.40 1.45
C CYS A 137 15.34 -14.52 0.96
N LYS A 138 15.99 -14.31 -0.20
CA LYS A 138 16.98 -15.28 -0.78
C LYS A 138 18.34 -15.22 -0.10
N MET A 139 18.70 -14.11 0.55
CA MET A 139 20.07 -13.87 1.05
C MET A 139 20.48 -14.80 2.19
N ASN A 140 19.52 -15.42 2.89
CA ASN A 140 19.75 -16.43 3.92
C ASN A 140 20.83 -16.04 4.96
N CYS A 141 20.86 -14.78 5.38
CA CYS A 141 21.78 -14.29 6.40
C CYS A 141 21.56 -15.09 7.70
N SER A 142 22.66 -15.54 8.33
CA SER A 142 22.62 -16.46 9.48
C SER A 142 21.88 -15.93 10.71
N PHE A 143 21.82 -14.63 10.87
CA PHE A 143 21.16 -13.92 11.98
C PHE A 143 19.72 -13.45 11.65
N CYS A 144 19.26 -13.58 10.40
CA CYS A 144 18.00 -13.01 9.94
C CYS A 144 16.87 -14.04 9.92
N MET A 145 15.79 -13.78 10.66
CA MET A 145 14.61 -14.66 10.67
C MET A 145 13.89 -14.70 9.32
N THR A 146 13.83 -13.59 8.58
CA THR A 146 13.26 -13.53 7.24
C THR A 146 14.01 -14.45 6.28
N GLY A 147 15.35 -14.49 6.34
CA GLY A 147 16.17 -15.41 5.54
C GLY A 147 15.87 -16.88 5.83
N ARG A 148 15.58 -17.23 7.10
CA ARG A 148 15.24 -18.60 7.50
C ARG A 148 13.85 -19.05 7.03
N GLN A 149 12.95 -18.12 6.73
CA GLN A 149 11.62 -18.41 6.19
C GLN A 149 11.66 -18.82 4.71
N GLY A 150 12.80 -18.58 4.03
CA GLY A 150 12.96 -18.77 2.60
C GLY A 150 12.32 -17.64 1.79
N PHE A 151 12.41 -17.74 0.47
CA PHE A 151 11.88 -16.76 -0.48
C PHE A 151 10.60 -17.29 -1.12
N ASN A 152 9.52 -16.48 -1.08
CA ASN A 152 8.23 -16.82 -1.63
C ASN A 152 7.72 -15.84 -2.71
N GLY A 153 8.50 -14.80 -3.02
CA GLY A 153 8.18 -13.87 -4.12
C GLY A 153 8.56 -12.42 -3.85
N ASN A 154 8.58 -11.65 -4.92
CA ASN A 154 8.74 -10.20 -4.87
C ASN A 154 7.39 -9.52 -4.60
N LEU A 155 7.41 -8.41 -3.87
CA LEU A 155 6.26 -7.54 -3.75
C LEU A 155 6.14 -6.68 -5.01
N THR A 156 4.91 -6.40 -5.41
CA THR A 156 4.64 -5.41 -6.46
C THR A 156 4.79 -3.99 -5.92
N THR A 157 4.96 -3.03 -6.80
CA THR A 157 4.91 -1.60 -6.46
C THR A 157 3.64 -1.25 -5.67
N SER A 158 2.50 -1.83 -6.05
CA SER A 158 1.23 -1.66 -5.33
C SER A 158 1.31 -2.14 -3.88
N ASP A 159 1.92 -3.31 -3.64
CA ASP A 159 2.05 -3.86 -2.28
C ASP A 159 3.03 -3.03 -1.43
N ILE A 160 4.08 -2.49 -2.04
CA ILE A 160 5.04 -1.60 -1.38
C ILE A 160 4.37 -0.28 -0.98
N ILE A 161 3.71 0.39 -1.92
CA ILE A 161 3.01 1.67 -1.68
C ILE A 161 1.86 1.48 -0.67
N ASN A 162 1.16 0.34 -0.73
CA ASN A 162 0.08 0.03 0.21
C ASN A 162 0.56 0.00 1.66
N GLN A 163 1.73 -0.58 1.95
CA GLN A 163 2.31 -0.59 3.30
C GLN A 163 2.53 0.83 3.84
N ILE A 164 2.82 1.78 2.96
CA ILE A 164 3.11 3.16 3.33
C ILE A 164 1.82 3.95 3.53
N GLN A 165 0.90 3.89 2.55
CA GLN A 165 -0.25 4.79 2.49
C GLN A 165 -1.45 4.33 3.32
N SER A 166 -1.54 3.05 3.67
CA SER A 166 -2.72 2.50 4.36
C SER A 166 -2.63 2.49 5.89
N ILE A 167 -1.50 2.90 6.46
CA ILE A 167 -1.36 3.00 7.92
C ILE A 167 -1.95 4.31 8.45
N PRO A 168 -2.54 4.31 9.65
CA PRO A 168 -3.12 5.51 10.26
C PRO A 168 -2.11 6.65 10.49
N GLU A 169 -0.84 6.31 10.72
CA GLU A 169 0.24 7.25 11.01
C GLU A 169 0.89 7.88 9.77
N TYR A 170 0.38 7.63 8.57
CA TYR A 170 0.95 8.14 7.32
C TYR A 170 1.33 9.62 7.35
N GLU A 171 0.42 10.48 7.85
CA GLU A 171 0.65 11.94 7.92
C GLU A 171 1.80 12.35 8.86
N LYS A 172 2.23 11.43 9.73
CA LYS A 172 3.34 11.66 10.66
C LYS A 172 4.68 11.20 10.12
N LEU A 173 4.66 10.42 9.02
CA LEU A 173 5.88 9.85 8.45
C LEU A 173 6.82 10.96 7.97
N THR A 174 8.06 10.91 8.42
CA THR A 174 9.15 11.75 7.94
C THR A 174 10.17 10.94 7.13
N ASN A 175 10.25 9.64 7.37
CA ASN A 175 11.24 8.75 6.77
C ASN A 175 10.63 7.41 6.38
N ILE A 176 11.07 6.85 5.26
CA ILE A 176 10.77 5.50 4.83
C ILE A 176 12.10 4.77 4.62
N VAL A 177 12.22 3.56 5.17
CA VAL A 177 13.40 2.71 5.00
C VAL A 177 12.98 1.33 4.50
N PHE A 178 13.66 0.84 3.47
CA PHE A 178 13.40 -0.49 2.91
C PHE A 178 14.30 -1.53 3.58
N MET A 179 14.11 -1.71 4.88
CA MET A 179 14.89 -2.60 5.74
C MET A 179 14.01 -3.66 6.43
N GLY A 180 12.81 -3.89 5.90
CA GLY A 180 11.88 -4.92 6.36
C GLY A 180 12.23 -6.31 5.81
N MET A 181 11.21 -7.06 5.39
CA MET A 181 11.42 -8.38 4.79
C MET A 181 11.93 -8.24 3.35
N GLY A 182 12.97 -9.04 3.01
CA GLY A 182 13.56 -9.11 1.67
C GLY A 182 14.82 -8.28 1.50
N ASP A 183 15.48 -8.49 0.36
CA ASP A 183 16.54 -7.61 -0.14
C ASP A 183 15.91 -6.64 -1.16
N PRO A 184 15.93 -5.33 -0.89
CA PRO A 184 15.29 -4.35 -1.78
C PRO A 184 15.93 -4.32 -3.18
N LEU A 185 17.24 -4.59 -3.30
CA LEU A 185 17.93 -4.59 -4.60
C LEU A 185 17.68 -5.87 -5.42
N ASP A 186 17.25 -6.97 -4.79
CA ASP A 186 16.77 -8.17 -5.49
C ASP A 186 15.34 -7.98 -6.06
N ASN A 187 14.68 -6.86 -5.69
CA ASN A 187 13.39 -6.40 -6.24
C ASN A 187 13.49 -4.95 -6.75
N ALA A 188 14.60 -4.63 -7.44
CA ALA A 188 14.96 -3.26 -7.78
C ALA A 188 13.93 -2.56 -8.68
N ASP A 189 13.34 -3.25 -9.66
CA ASP A 189 12.40 -2.65 -10.60
C ASP A 189 11.14 -2.13 -9.89
N GLU A 190 10.55 -2.94 -9.04
CA GLU A 190 9.36 -2.56 -8.27
C GLU A 190 9.70 -1.51 -7.21
N LEU A 191 10.88 -1.61 -6.59
CA LEU A 191 11.38 -0.62 -5.65
C LEU A 191 11.58 0.75 -6.30
N PHE A 192 12.29 0.81 -7.43
CA PHE A 192 12.56 2.08 -8.11
C PHE A 192 11.28 2.73 -8.63
N LYS A 193 10.33 1.94 -9.07
CA LYS A 193 9.01 2.41 -9.45
C LYS A 193 8.25 2.99 -8.24
N ALA A 194 8.33 2.34 -7.08
CA ALA A 194 7.76 2.88 -5.85
C ALA A 194 8.42 4.20 -5.44
N LEU A 195 9.76 4.29 -5.55
CA LEU A 195 10.51 5.52 -5.27
C LEU A 195 10.15 6.64 -6.26
N GLU A 196 9.99 6.35 -7.56
CA GLU A 196 9.53 7.32 -8.55
C GLU A 196 8.19 7.93 -8.11
N ILE A 197 7.23 7.10 -7.69
CA ILE A 197 5.94 7.57 -7.21
C ILE A 197 6.10 8.45 -5.97
N LEU A 198 6.78 7.94 -4.93
CA LEU A 198 6.92 8.61 -3.62
C LEU A 198 7.69 9.94 -3.68
N THR A 199 8.59 10.10 -4.64
CA THR A 199 9.40 11.34 -4.81
C THR A 199 8.83 12.27 -5.86
N SER A 200 7.76 11.89 -6.54
CA SER A 200 7.10 12.71 -7.56
C SER A 200 6.25 13.82 -6.95
N ALA A 201 5.92 14.82 -7.75
CA ALA A 201 5.01 15.90 -7.35
C ALA A 201 3.55 15.42 -7.09
N TYR A 202 3.21 14.23 -7.53
CA TYR A 202 1.88 13.62 -7.35
C TYR A 202 1.87 12.51 -6.28
N GLY A 203 3.04 12.08 -5.78
CA GLY A 203 3.20 11.06 -4.75
C GLY A 203 3.31 11.60 -3.35
#